data_6fa86e7b090d0c503029c244f8e5fea2
#
_entry.id   6fa86e7b090d0c503029c244f8e5fea2
#
_cell.length_a   1.000
_cell.length_b   1.000
_cell.length_c   1.000
_cell.angle_alpha   90.00
_cell.angle_beta   90.00
_cell.angle_gamma   90.00
#
_symmetry.space_group_name_H-M   'P 1'
#
loop_
_entity.id
_entity.type
_entity.pdbx_description
1 polymer ?
#
loop_
_entity_poly.entity_id
_entity_poly.type
_entity_poly.pdbx_seq_one_letter_code
_entity_poly.pdbx_strand_id
1 'polypeptide(L)'
;MRAPPGPAPAPPQGVALGRWAEPEPERYRALFRRVGAPWLWFSRLILDDADLAAILSDRGTEVYSVTRDGAEIGLAELDFRQEGACELTFLGLVPEATGGGIGRWLLAEVATLAWTRPISRFHVHTCTLDSPRALPAYRRAGFVPVRQEVEIAPDPRVTGALPADAAPQIPQL
;
A
#
# COMPACT_ATOMS: atom_id res chain seq x y z
N MET A 1 10.26 0.86 -11.89
CA MET A 1 11.34 1.86 -11.75
C MET A 1 12.68 1.12 -11.68
N ARG A 2 13.71 1.60 -12.39
CA ARG A 2 15.04 0.93 -12.47
C ARG A 2 16.20 1.79 -11.96
N ALA A 3 15.89 2.93 -11.42
CA ALA A 3 16.85 3.84 -10.79
C ALA A 3 16.15 4.57 -9.63
N PRO A 4 16.90 5.00 -8.60
CA PRO A 4 16.33 5.76 -7.52
C PRO A 4 15.70 7.07 -8.04
N PRO A 5 14.59 7.50 -7.42
CA PRO A 5 14.04 8.82 -7.71
C PRO A 5 14.94 9.92 -7.16
N GLY A 6 14.61 11.17 -7.48
CA GLY A 6 15.16 12.30 -6.74
C GLY A 6 14.71 12.28 -5.26
N PRO A 7 15.28 13.16 -4.42
CA PRO A 7 14.90 13.23 -3.01
C PRO A 7 13.41 13.50 -2.83
N ALA A 8 12.81 12.86 -1.84
CA ALA A 8 11.42 13.11 -1.50
C ALA A 8 11.23 14.57 -1.01
N PRO A 9 10.10 15.20 -1.30
CA PRO A 9 9.79 16.52 -0.74
C PRO A 9 9.61 16.42 0.79
N ALA A 10 9.70 17.55 1.47
CA ALA A 10 9.40 17.59 2.91
C ALA A 10 7.96 17.10 3.19
N PRO A 11 7.73 16.41 4.31
CA PRO A 11 6.39 15.98 4.68
C PRO A 11 5.46 17.19 4.86
N PRO A 12 4.17 17.04 4.53
CA PRO A 12 3.17 18.03 4.89
C PRO A 12 3.12 18.24 6.42
N GLN A 13 2.70 19.43 6.85
CA GLN A 13 2.65 19.78 8.26
C GLN A 13 1.87 18.75 9.09
N GLY A 14 2.43 18.34 10.22
CA GLY A 14 1.85 17.35 11.13
C GLY A 14 1.86 15.91 10.62
N VAL A 15 2.39 15.66 9.41
CA VAL A 15 2.43 14.31 8.81
C VAL A 15 3.81 13.68 9.02
N ALA A 16 3.81 12.41 9.41
CA ALA A 16 5.03 11.61 9.54
C ALA A 16 4.83 10.21 8.98
N LEU A 17 5.93 9.59 8.54
CA LEU A 17 5.99 8.18 8.17
C LEU A 17 6.82 7.45 9.23
N GLY A 18 6.24 6.42 9.83
CA GLY A 18 6.90 5.60 10.85
C GLY A 18 6.92 4.14 10.45
N ARG A 19 8.10 3.50 10.55
CA ARG A 19 8.19 2.04 10.37
C ARG A 19 7.66 1.34 11.62
N TRP A 20 6.86 0.31 11.43
CA TRP A 20 6.51 -0.60 12.50
C TRP A 20 7.61 -1.66 12.65
N ALA A 21 8.28 -1.68 13.81
CA ALA A 21 9.33 -2.65 14.06
C ALA A 21 8.75 -4.07 14.25
N GLU A 22 7.60 -4.15 14.90
CA GLU A 22 6.87 -5.39 15.20
C GLU A 22 5.38 -5.16 14.87
N PRO A 23 4.97 -5.34 13.61
CA PRO A 23 3.58 -5.14 13.23
C PRO A 23 2.70 -6.25 13.79
N GLU A 24 1.78 -5.89 14.68
CA GLU A 24 0.78 -6.82 15.21
C GLU A 24 -0.33 -7.06 14.17
N PRO A 25 -0.73 -8.34 13.92
CA PRO A 25 -1.72 -8.68 12.89
C PRO A 25 -3.05 -7.93 13.03
N GLU A 26 -3.59 -7.81 14.24
CA GLU A 26 -4.88 -7.14 14.44
C GLU A 26 -4.81 -5.63 14.15
N ARG A 27 -3.77 -4.95 14.65
CA ARG A 27 -3.53 -3.53 14.35
C ARG A 27 -3.30 -3.31 12.86
N TYR A 28 -2.54 -4.21 12.22
CA TYR A 28 -2.32 -4.16 10.79
C TYR A 28 -3.64 -4.28 10.02
N ARG A 29 -4.48 -5.30 10.32
CA ARG A 29 -5.77 -5.48 9.66
C ARG A 29 -6.71 -4.29 9.88
N ALA A 30 -6.70 -3.70 11.07
CA ALA A 30 -7.53 -2.53 11.36
C ALA A 30 -7.18 -1.35 10.43
N LEU A 31 -5.89 -1.04 10.28
CA LEU A 31 -5.45 0.02 9.39
C LEU A 31 -5.65 -0.38 7.91
N PHE A 32 -5.34 -1.63 7.55
CA PHE A 32 -5.52 -2.17 6.21
C PHE A 32 -6.98 -2.06 5.74
N ARG A 33 -7.98 -2.38 6.62
CA ARG A 33 -9.40 -2.18 6.30
C ARG A 33 -9.75 -0.71 6.10
N ARG A 34 -9.31 0.17 6.98
CA ARG A 34 -9.61 1.60 6.88
C ARG A 34 -9.12 2.22 5.58
N VAL A 35 -7.93 1.81 5.13
CA VAL A 35 -7.30 2.30 3.90
C VAL A 35 -7.86 1.60 2.67
N GLY A 36 -8.02 0.28 2.73
CA GLY A 36 -8.23 -0.58 1.58
C GLY A 36 -9.69 -0.95 1.28
N ALA A 37 -10.60 -0.90 2.26
CA ALA A 37 -12.00 -1.28 2.02
C ALA A 37 -12.67 -0.49 0.89
N PRO A 38 -12.41 0.82 0.70
CA PRO A 38 -12.94 1.57 -0.45
C PRO A 38 -12.45 1.06 -1.82
N TRP A 39 -11.43 0.21 -1.84
CA TRP A 39 -10.78 -0.34 -3.03
C TRP A 39 -10.84 -1.86 -3.09
N LEU A 40 -11.68 -2.48 -2.25
CA LEU A 40 -11.84 -3.93 -2.10
C LEU A 40 -10.53 -4.66 -1.79
N TRP A 41 -9.61 -4.06 -1.03
CA TRP A 41 -8.42 -4.76 -0.57
C TRP A 41 -8.82 -5.85 0.43
N PHE A 42 -8.55 -7.08 0.12
CA PHE A 42 -8.96 -8.23 0.95
C PHE A 42 -7.83 -9.23 1.24
N SER A 43 -6.76 -9.22 0.46
CA SER A 43 -5.75 -10.28 0.48
C SER A 43 -5.12 -10.51 1.86
N ARG A 44 -4.95 -9.47 2.68
CA ARG A 44 -4.44 -9.60 4.05
C ARG A 44 -5.53 -9.95 5.08
N LEU A 45 -6.79 -9.78 4.73
CA LEU A 45 -7.93 -10.04 5.63
C LEU A 45 -8.37 -11.50 5.65
N ILE A 46 -8.08 -12.25 4.57
CA ILE A 46 -8.43 -13.67 4.43
C ILE A 46 -7.37 -14.62 4.99
N LEU A 47 -6.18 -14.09 5.34
CA LEU A 47 -5.12 -14.86 5.99
C LEU A 47 -5.49 -15.13 7.46
N ASP A 48 -5.12 -16.28 7.97
CA ASP A 48 -5.17 -16.50 9.42
C ASP A 48 -4.07 -15.70 10.14
N ASP A 49 -4.07 -15.72 11.48
CA ASP A 49 -3.15 -14.92 12.28
C ASP A 49 -1.70 -15.38 12.12
N ALA A 50 -1.48 -16.69 11.96
CA ALA A 50 -0.15 -17.26 11.83
C ALA A 50 0.47 -16.88 10.47
N ASP A 51 -0.29 -17.00 9.39
CA ASP A 51 0.15 -16.66 8.05
C ASP A 51 0.43 -15.14 7.92
N LEU A 52 -0.47 -14.32 8.47
CA LEU A 52 -0.24 -12.87 8.45
C LEU A 52 0.97 -12.49 9.31
N ALA A 53 1.10 -13.05 10.51
CA ALA A 53 2.26 -12.80 11.38
C ALA A 53 3.57 -13.23 10.72
N ALA A 54 3.58 -14.36 10.00
CA ALA A 54 4.75 -14.82 9.26
C ALA A 54 5.19 -13.82 8.18
N ILE A 55 4.23 -13.25 7.44
CA ILE A 55 4.52 -12.21 6.44
C ILE A 55 5.06 -10.94 7.11
N LEU A 56 4.38 -10.48 8.17
CA LEU A 56 4.70 -9.21 8.83
C LEU A 56 6.04 -9.25 9.58
N SER A 57 6.45 -10.43 10.07
CA SER A 57 7.73 -10.65 10.76
C SER A 57 8.90 -10.99 9.84
N ASP A 58 8.64 -11.22 8.55
CA ASP A 58 9.71 -11.48 7.59
C ASP A 58 10.64 -10.27 7.46
N ARG A 59 11.95 -10.52 7.48
CA ARG A 59 12.98 -9.45 7.37
C ARG A 59 12.95 -8.71 6.02
N GLY A 60 12.35 -9.32 5.01
CA GLY A 60 12.10 -8.73 3.70
C GLY A 60 10.82 -7.89 3.64
N THR A 61 9.95 -7.94 4.66
CA THR A 61 8.73 -7.13 4.72
C THR A 61 8.93 -5.91 5.60
N GLU A 62 8.59 -4.75 5.10
CA GLU A 62 8.63 -3.51 5.85
C GLU A 62 7.27 -2.82 5.82
N VAL A 63 6.68 -2.65 7.00
CA VAL A 63 5.39 -1.98 7.18
C VAL A 63 5.60 -0.59 7.74
N TYR A 64 4.94 0.37 7.15
CA TYR A 64 4.98 1.78 7.56
C TYR A 64 3.56 2.30 7.78
N SER A 65 3.33 3.05 8.85
CA SER A 65 2.13 3.86 9.00
C SER A 65 2.41 5.32 8.72
N VAL A 66 1.46 5.98 8.09
CA VAL A 66 1.41 7.43 7.98
C VAL A 66 0.59 7.96 9.14
N THR A 67 1.13 8.90 9.88
CA THR A 67 0.40 9.57 10.97
C THR A 67 0.21 11.05 10.67
N ARG A 68 -0.89 11.60 11.16
CA ARG A 68 -1.13 13.05 11.25
C ARG A 68 -1.59 13.36 12.66
N ASP A 69 -0.87 14.24 13.34
CA ASP A 69 -1.18 14.65 14.73
C ASP A 69 -1.37 13.45 15.66
N GLY A 70 -0.56 12.39 15.45
CA GLY A 70 -0.59 11.14 16.21
C GLY A 70 -1.63 10.10 15.76
N ALA A 71 -2.56 10.45 14.88
CA ALA A 71 -3.55 9.51 14.35
C ALA A 71 -3.02 8.81 13.08
N GLU A 72 -3.21 7.49 12.98
CA GLU A 72 -2.85 6.71 11.78
C GLU A 72 -3.84 7.00 10.64
N ILE A 73 -3.32 7.51 9.53
CA ILE A 73 -4.09 7.93 8.36
C ILE A 73 -3.68 7.23 7.07
N GLY A 74 -2.73 6.32 7.12
CA GLY A 74 -2.27 5.62 5.92
C GLY A 74 -1.32 4.48 6.21
N LEU A 75 -1.16 3.64 5.19
CA LEU A 75 -0.34 2.43 5.20
C LEU A 75 0.56 2.40 3.98
N ALA A 76 1.80 1.95 4.15
CA ALA A 76 2.67 1.49 3.07
C ALA A 76 3.33 0.18 3.47
N GLU A 77 3.46 -0.74 2.51
CA GLU A 77 4.15 -2.01 2.68
C GLU A 77 5.15 -2.20 1.54
N LEU A 78 6.42 -2.43 1.90
CA LEU A 78 7.50 -2.75 0.98
C LEU A 78 7.91 -4.21 1.16
N ASP A 79 7.97 -4.95 0.06
CA ASP A 79 8.38 -6.35 0.03
C ASP A 79 9.71 -6.50 -0.72
N PHE A 80 10.75 -6.91 0.01
CA PHE A 80 12.11 -7.18 -0.47
C PHE A 80 12.43 -8.68 -0.53
N ARG A 81 11.45 -9.57 -0.35
CA ARG A 81 11.68 -11.02 -0.35
C ARG A 81 12.17 -11.55 -1.69
N GLN A 82 11.93 -10.82 -2.79
CA GLN A 82 12.54 -11.12 -4.08
C GLN A 82 13.94 -10.50 -4.16
N GLU A 83 14.97 -11.30 -4.38
CA GLU A 83 16.35 -10.83 -4.52
C GLU A 83 16.49 -9.76 -5.62
N GLY A 84 17.18 -8.67 -5.30
CA GLY A 84 17.42 -7.55 -6.22
C GLY A 84 16.18 -6.75 -6.61
N ALA A 85 15.03 -6.98 -5.96
CA ALA A 85 13.80 -6.25 -6.22
C ALA A 85 13.11 -5.79 -4.93
N CYS A 86 12.31 -4.75 -5.05
CA CYS A 86 11.33 -4.35 -4.05
C CYS A 86 9.97 -4.19 -4.72
N GLU A 87 8.95 -4.73 -4.10
CA GLU A 87 7.56 -4.45 -4.46
C GLU A 87 6.95 -3.45 -3.48
N LEU A 88 6.28 -2.43 -4.00
CA LEU A 88 5.33 -1.63 -3.24
C LEU A 88 4.01 -2.41 -3.20
N THR A 89 3.85 -3.23 -2.17
CA THR A 89 2.71 -4.15 -2.07
C THR A 89 1.42 -3.42 -1.77
N PHE A 90 1.47 -2.47 -0.84
CA PHE A 90 0.33 -1.62 -0.50
C PHE A 90 0.77 -0.17 -0.30
N LEU A 91 -0.05 0.75 -0.76
CA LEU A 91 0.12 2.19 -0.55
C LEU A 91 -1.24 2.86 -0.55
N GLY A 92 -1.64 3.43 0.57
CA GLY A 92 -2.92 4.13 0.63
C GLY A 92 -3.07 5.03 1.84
N LEU A 93 -4.07 5.87 1.76
CA LEU A 93 -4.51 6.77 2.82
C LEU A 93 -5.99 6.49 3.09
N VAL A 94 -6.42 6.71 4.32
CA VAL A 94 -7.85 6.74 4.64
C VAL A 94 -8.54 7.83 3.81
N PRO A 95 -9.82 7.69 3.45
CA PRO A 95 -10.51 8.64 2.57
C PRO A 95 -10.39 10.10 3.01
N GLU A 96 -10.50 10.37 4.31
CA GLU A 96 -10.44 11.71 4.93
C GLU A 96 -9.05 12.38 4.83
N ALA A 97 -8.00 11.60 4.58
CA ALA A 97 -6.64 12.11 4.43
C ALA A 97 -6.24 12.35 2.97
N THR A 98 -7.14 12.09 2.02
CA THR A 98 -6.85 12.28 0.60
C THR A 98 -6.99 13.75 0.18
N GLY A 99 -6.33 14.15 -0.92
CA GLY A 99 -6.47 15.49 -1.53
C GLY A 99 -5.43 16.52 -1.10
N GLY A 100 -4.80 16.39 0.08
CA GLY A 100 -3.82 17.37 0.61
C GLY A 100 -2.36 17.17 0.19
N GLY A 101 -2.08 16.43 -0.89
CA GLY A 101 -0.72 16.18 -1.37
C GLY A 101 0.04 15.08 -0.62
N ILE A 102 -0.52 14.52 0.47
CA ILE A 102 0.10 13.48 1.30
C ILE A 102 0.44 12.25 0.45
N GLY A 103 -0.47 11.78 -0.41
CA GLY A 103 -0.24 10.59 -1.24
C GLY A 103 0.95 10.78 -2.20
N ARG A 104 1.18 12.00 -2.73
CA ARG A 104 2.34 12.29 -3.57
C ARG A 104 3.64 12.27 -2.78
N TRP A 105 3.62 12.89 -1.59
CA TRP A 105 4.75 12.84 -0.67
C TRP A 105 5.06 11.40 -0.26
N LEU A 106 4.04 10.65 0.19
CA LEU A 106 4.18 9.27 0.63
C LEU A 106 4.79 8.37 -0.45
N LEU A 107 4.32 8.47 -1.70
CA LEU A 107 4.87 7.71 -2.81
C LEU A 107 6.34 8.05 -3.07
N ALA A 108 6.73 9.33 -2.98
CA ALA A 108 8.13 9.74 -3.14
C ALA A 108 9.00 9.23 -1.98
N GLU A 109 8.50 9.29 -0.75
CA GLU A 109 9.19 8.83 0.45
C GLU A 109 9.43 7.32 0.41
N VAL A 110 8.41 6.51 0.14
CA VAL A 110 8.57 5.05 0.06
C VAL A 110 9.42 4.63 -1.13
N ALA A 111 9.40 5.38 -2.23
CA ALA A 111 10.30 5.15 -3.33
C ALA A 111 11.76 5.41 -2.93
N THR A 112 12.04 6.46 -2.16
CA THR A 112 13.37 6.72 -1.60
C THR A 112 13.79 5.60 -0.65
N LEU A 113 12.91 5.17 0.26
CA LEU A 113 13.16 4.08 1.20
C LEU A 113 13.47 2.75 0.48
N ALA A 114 12.72 2.40 -0.57
CA ALA A 114 12.98 1.20 -1.34
C ALA A 114 14.41 1.12 -1.88
N TRP A 115 14.98 2.24 -2.30
CA TRP A 115 16.35 2.32 -2.84
C TRP A 115 17.45 2.45 -1.77
N THR A 116 17.11 2.42 -0.48
CA THR A 116 18.11 2.30 0.60
C THR A 116 18.74 0.91 0.65
N ARG A 117 18.07 -0.09 0.08
CA ARG A 117 18.60 -1.45 -0.10
C ARG A 117 19.18 -1.65 -1.51
N PRO A 118 20.08 -2.59 -1.72
CA PRO A 118 20.72 -2.84 -3.02
C PRO A 118 19.75 -3.57 -3.97
N ILE A 119 18.79 -2.84 -4.52
CA ILE A 119 17.83 -3.35 -5.51
C ILE A 119 18.17 -2.84 -6.91
N SER A 120 17.79 -3.59 -7.93
CA SER A 120 17.87 -3.20 -9.34
C SER A 120 16.48 -2.85 -9.93
N ARG A 121 15.41 -3.16 -9.17
CA ARG A 121 14.03 -2.95 -9.61
C ARG A 121 13.14 -2.60 -8.41
N PHE A 122 12.42 -1.50 -8.54
CA PHE A 122 11.28 -1.17 -7.70
C PHE A 122 10.01 -1.22 -8.53
N HIS A 123 9.02 -1.99 -8.12
CA HIS A 123 7.79 -2.19 -8.88
C HIS A 123 6.56 -2.10 -7.99
N VAL A 124 5.42 -1.96 -8.61
CA VAL A 124 4.09 -1.90 -7.99
C VAL A 124 3.09 -2.62 -8.88
N HIS A 125 2.20 -3.36 -8.29
CA HIS A 125 0.98 -3.84 -8.92
C HIS A 125 -0.15 -2.85 -8.64
N THR A 126 -0.97 -2.54 -9.64
CA THR A 126 -2.18 -1.71 -9.51
C THR A 126 -3.25 -2.28 -10.42
N CYS A 127 -4.49 -2.20 -10.04
CA CYS A 127 -5.59 -2.80 -10.77
C CYS A 127 -6.74 -1.82 -11.02
N THR A 128 -7.78 -2.29 -11.71
CA THR A 128 -8.96 -1.46 -12.05
C THR A 128 -9.83 -1.14 -10.84
N LEU A 129 -9.62 -1.80 -9.69
CA LEU A 129 -10.34 -1.52 -8.44
C LEU A 129 -9.67 -0.40 -7.63
N ASP A 130 -8.40 -0.08 -7.93
CA ASP A 130 -7.70 1.00 -7.25
C ASP A 130 -8.26 2.39 -7.61
N SER A 131 -7.89 3.37 -6.81
CA SER A 131 -8.22 4.77 -7.09
C SER A 131 -7.85 5.14 -8.53
N PRO A 132 -8.73 5.82 -9.28
CA PRO A 132 -8.42 6.32 -10.62
C PRO A 132 -7.17 7.21 -10.67
N ARG A 133 -6.71 7.72 -9.53
CA ARG A 133 -5.51 8.54 -9.39
C ARG A 133 -4.23 7.70 -9.25
N ALA A 134 -4.32 6.40 -8.92
CA ALA A 134 -3.17 5.54 -8.61
C ALA A 134 -2.22 5.40 -9.81
N LEU A 135 -2.69 4.84 -10.92
CA LEU A 135 -1.85 4.65 -12.11
C LEU A 135 -1.23 5.96 -12.64
N PRO A 136 -1.97 7.08 -12.78
CA PRO A 136 -1.34 8.36 -13.10
C PRO A 136 -0.29 8.82 -12.09
N ALA A 137 -0.48 8.58 -10.79
CA ALA A 137 0.50 8.93 -9.77
C ALA A 137 1.79 8.10 -9.92
N TYR A 138 1.68 6.79 -10.10
CA TYR A 138 2.84 5.92 -10.35
C TYR A 138 3.61 6.34 -11.60
N ARG A 139 2.92 6.65 -12.70
CA ARG A 139 3.58 7.12 -13.93
C ARG A 139 4.33 8.43 -13.72
N ARG A 140 3.74 9.39 -13.00
CA ARG A 140 4.42 10.67 -12.65
C ARG A 140 5.63 10.45 -11.74
N ALA A 141 5.59 9.44 -10.88
CA ALA A 141 6.72 9.06 -10.02
C ALA A 141 7.83 8.29 -10.77
N GLY A 142 7.67 8.02 -12.07
CA GLY A 142 8.68 7.36 -12.89
C GLY A 142 8.51 5.84 -13.03
N PHE A 143 7.39 5.27 -12.60
CA PHE A 143 7.05 3.89 -12.94
C PHE A 143 6.62 3.78 -14.40
N VAL A 144 7.08 2.73 -15.07
CA VAL A 144 6.73 2.41 -16.44
C VAL A 144 5.94 1.11 -16.46
N PRO A 145 4.75 1.05 -17.08
CA PRO A 145 4.02 -0.20 -17.24
C PRO A 145 4.87 -1.23 -18.01
N VAL A 146 4.96 -2.43 -17.48
CA VAL A 146 5.78 -3.51 -18.08
C VAL A 146 4.99 -4.77 -18.37
N ARG A 147 3.81 -4.91 -17.75
CA ARG A 147 2.94 -6.08 -17.89
C ARG A 147 1.49 -5.67 -17.61
N GLN A 148 0.57 -6.36 -18.23
CA GLN A 148 -0.87 -6.31 -17.95
C GLN A 148 -1.40 -7.73 -17.85
N GLU A 149 -2.23 -7.97 -16.84
CA GLU A 149 -2.84 -9.27 -16.58
C GLU A 149 -4.31 -9.09 -16.29
N VAL A 150 -5.06 -10.16 -16.44
CA VAL A 150 -6.45 -10.27 -15.98
C VAL A 150 -6.43 -11.19 -14.76
N GLU A 151 -6.89 -10.69 -13.64
CA GLU A 151 -7.10 -11.44 -12.41
C GLU A 151 -8.60 -11.59 -12.16
N ILE A 152 -9.03 -12.79 -11.81
CA ILE A 152 -10.42 -13.08 -11.46
C ILE A 152 -10.42 -13.64 -10.04
N ALA A 153 -11.09 -12.96 -9.13
CA ALA A 153 -11.23 -13.36 -7.74
C ALA A 153 -12.69 -13.28 -7.31
N PRO A 154 -13.11 -14.08 -6.32
CA PRO A 154 -14.42 -13.91 -5.69
C PRO A 154 -14.53 -12.51 -5.08
N ASP A 155 -15.70 -11.89 -5.20
CA ASP A 155 -15.95 -10.59 -4.57
C ASP A 155 -15.85 -10.70 -3.03
N PRO A 156 -14.97 -9.92 -2.39
CA PRO A 156 -14.75 -10.00 -0.95
C PRO A 156 -15.96 -9.60 -0.11
N ARG A 157 -16.94 -8.92 -0.68
CA ARG A 157 -18.23 -8.61 -0.05
C ARG A 157 -19.13 -9.84 -0.02
N VAL A 158 -19.07 -10.68 -1.05
CA VAL A 158 -19.82 -11.96 -1.11
C VAL A 158 -19.19 -13.02 -0.22
N THR A 159 -17.86 -13.05 -0.14
CA THR A 159 -17.15 -14.01 0.72
C THR A 159 -17.15 -13.62 2.20
N GLY A 160 -17.62 -12.42 2.55
CA GLY A 160 -17.64 -11.91 3.92
C GLY A 160 -16.30 -11.39 4.43
N ALA A 161 -15.27 -11.27 3.56
CA ALA A 161 -13.99 -10.66 3.93
C ALA A 161 -14.11 -9.14 4.14
N LEU A 162 -15.07 -8.52 3.47
CA LEU A 162 -15.43 -7.11 3.63
C LEU A 162 -16.95 -6.96 3.87
N PRO A 163 -17.40 -5.86 4.49
CA PRO A 163 -18.82 -5.53 4.59
C PRO A 163 -19.49 -5.47 3.22
N ALA A 164 -20.77 -5.85 3.15
CA ALA A 164 -21.53 -5.89 1.89
C ALA A 164 -21.67 -4.51 1.22
N ASP A 165 -21.58 -3.44 2.00
CA ASP A 165 -21.64 -2.04 1.55
C ASP A 165 -20.24 -1.41 1.26
N ALA A 166 -19.16 -2.20 1.37
CA ALA A 166 -17.82 -1.72 1.03
C ALA A 166 -17.73 -1.33 -0.44
N ALA A 167 -16.99 -0.27 -0.74
CA ALA A 167 -16.72 0.20 -2.10
C ALA A 167 -17.97 0.34 -2.99
N PRO A 168 -18.98 1.15 -2.61
CA PRO A 168 -20.27 1.23 -3.31
C PRO A 168 -20.12 1.74 -4.76
N GLN A 169 -19.00 2.34 -5.11
CA GLN A 169 -18.67 2.79 -6.47
C GLN A 169 -18.29 1.61 -7.41
N ILE A 170 -18.02 0.42 -6.86
CA ILE A 170 -17.69 -0.78 -7.61
C ILE A 170 -18.94 -1.65 -7.71
N PRO A 171 -19.47 -1.91 -8.93
CA PRO A 171 -20.66 -2.75 -9.11
C PRO A 171 -20.46 -4.12 -8.49
N GLN A 172 -21.48 -4.61 -7.80
CA GLN A 172 -21.61 -6.00 -7.37
C GLN A 172 -22.55 -6.70 -8.35
N LEU A 173 -22.11 -7.81 -8.92
CA LEU A 173 -22.86 -8.62 -9.88
C LEU A 173 -23.62 -9.74 -9.16
#